data_9cc6fb90604d600eb88f675ff9a4c944
#
_entry.id   9cc6fb90604d600eb88f675ff9a4c944
#
_cell.length_a   1.000
_cell.length_b   1.000
_cell.length_c   1.000
_cell.angle_alpha   90.00
_cell.angle_beta   90.00
_cell.angle_gamma   90.00
#
_symmetry.space_group_name_H-M   'P 1'
#
loop_
_entity.id
_entity.type
_entity.pdbx_description
1 polymer ?
#
loop_
_entity_poly.entity_id
_entity_poly.type
_entity_poly.pdbx_seq_one_letter_code
_entity_poly.pdbx_strand_id
1 'polypeptide(L)'
;MQVDISETKSMWFGESEKRLKEIFDRYRGYVRDCDPAPILLFNEADAVLGRRRTTMGGSLDQTENAMQNILLQEIERLDGILIATTNLTQNLDQAFERRFLYKIKFCRPTFETRRAIWQTMLPSLKITEVEELSRMFDLSGGQIENVIRKYTADYLFTMEPDAEQDASLLDNLYLYCRVELHYDSATRKRIGY
;
A
#
# COMPACT_ATOMS: atom_id res chain seq x y z
N MET A 1 7.74 -14.58 -3.45
CA MET A 1 8.82 -13.65 -3.87
C MET A 1 8.22 -12.25 -3.96
N GLN A 2 8.78 -11.29 -3.26
CA GLN A 2 8.35 -9.89 -3.30
C GLN A 2 9.32 -9.08 -4.15
N VAL A 3 8.80 -8.23 -5.01
CA VAL A 3 9.55 -7.34 -5.88
C VAL A 3 9.00 -5.93 -5.72
N ASP A 4 9.88 -4.98 -5.40
CA ASP A 4 9.57 -3.55 -5.44
C ASP A 4 9.95 -3.02 -6.83
N ILE A 5 8.92 -2.62 -7.59
CA ILE A 5 9.14 -2.12 -8.95
C ILE A 5 9.72 -0.71 -8.96
N SER A 6 9.54 0.05 -7.87
CA SER A 6 10.10 1.40 -7.77
C SER A 6 11.62 1.39 -7.78
N GLU A 7 12.25 0.36 -7.21
CA GLU A 7 13.70 0.16 -7.25
C GLU A 7 14.22 -0.14 -8.67
N THR A 8 13.39 -0.70 -9.55
CA THR A 8 13.81 -0.99 -10.93
C THR A 8 13.83 0.25 -11.82
N LYS A 9 13.12 1.33 -11.44
CA LYS A 9 13.11 2.60 -12.20
C LYS A 9 14.37 3.45 -12.05
N SER A 10 15.12 3.29 -10.97
CA SER A 10 16.31 4.13 -10.68
C SER A 10 17.55 3.75 -11.50
N MET A 11 17.47 2.71 -12.34
CA MET A 11 18.59 2.22 -13.13
C MET A 11 18.46 2.61 -14.60
N TRP A 12 19.62 2.80 -15.25
CA TRP A 12 19.83 3.27 -16.61
C TRP A 12 19.04 2.50 -17.69
N PHE A 13 18.71 3.20 -18.79
CA PHE A 13 18.07 2.67 -20.01
C PHE A 13 18.62 1.29 -20.41
N GLY A 14 17.73 0.32 -20.64
CA GLY A 14 18.08 -1.04 -21.08
C GLY A 14 18.31 -2.05 -19.96
N GLU A 15 18.80 -1.65 -18.78
CA GLU A 15 18.96 -2.55 -17.64
C GLU A 15 17.62 -2.88 -16.97
N SER A 16 16.69 -1.94 -16.93
CA SER A 16 15.37 -2.13 -16.34
C SER A 16 14.56 -3.22 -17.04
N GLU A 17 14.62 -3.26 -18.37
CA GLU A 17 13.96 -4.29 -19.19
C GLU A 17 14.53 -5.69 -18.94
N LYS A 18 15.85 -5.78 -18.91
CA LYS A 18 16.56 -7.04 -18.64
C LYS A 18 16.24 -7.55 -17.24
N ARG A 19 16.27 -6.66 -16.25
CA ARG A 19 15.98 -7.00 -14.87
C ARG A 19 14.55 -7.48 -14.67
N LEU A 20 13.59 -6.85 -15.33
CA LEU A 20 12.20 -7.29 -15.31
C LEU A 20 12.06 -8.73 -15.85
N LYS A 21 12.69 -9.05 -16.97
CA LYS A 21 12.72 -10.42 -17.51
C LYS A 21 13.37 -11.41 -16.56
N GLU A 22 14.52 -11.05 -15.97
CA GLU A 22 15.23 -11.88 -14.99
C GLU A 22 14.37 -12.20 -13.75
N ILE A 23 13.51 -11.26 -13.32
CA ILE A 23 12.55 -11.48 -12.23
C ILE A 23 11.57 -12.60 -12.61
N PHE A 24 10.97 -12.52 -13.79
CA PHE A 24 10.03 -13.54 -14.28
C PHE A 24 10.71 -14.88 -14.53
N ASP A 25 11.93 -14.88 -15.09
CA ASP A 25 12.71 -16.11 -15.29
C ASP A 25 13.02 -16.81 -13.97
N ARG A 26 13.45 -16.06 -12.97
CA ARG A 26 13.69 -16.58 -11.60
C ARG A 26 12.42 -17.11 -10.98
N TYR A 27 11.30 -16.39 -11.12
CA TYR A 27 10.01 -16.84 -10.61
C TYR A 27 9.57 -18.16 -11.27
N ARG A 28 9.71 -18.29 -12.60
CA ARG A 28 9.45 -19.55 -13.31
C ARG A 28 10.31 -20.71 -12.80
N GLY A 29 11.53 -20.44 -12.39
CA GLY A 29 12.37 -21.41 -11.72
C GLY A 29 11.73 -21.90 -10.41
N TYR A 30 11.35 -20.98 -9.54
CA TYR A 30 10.71 -21.33 -8.27
C TYR A 30 9.37 -22.05 -8.42
N VAL A 31 8.54 -21.70 -9.41
CA VAL A 31 7.27 -22.39 -9.67
C VAL A 31 7.52 -23.87 -10.01
N ARG A 32 8.60 -24.18 -10.73
CA ARG A 32 8.95 -25.57 -11.07
C ARG A 32 9.51 -26.38 -9.89
N ASP A 33 10.22 -25.69 -8.99
CA ASP A 33 11.01 -26.35 -7.95
C ASP A 33 10.29 -26.41 -6.58
N CYS A 34 9.18 -25.65 -6.41
CA CYS A 34 8.47 -25.52 -5.14
C CYS A 34 7.02 -26.04 -5.22
N ASP A 35 6.61 -26.79 -4.21
CA ASP A 35 5.21 -27.17 -3.97
C ASP A 35 4.85 -26.82 -2.52
N PRO A 36 3.87 -25.93 -2.25
CA PRO A 36 3.06 -25.17 -3.24
C PRO A 36 3.86 -24.12 -4.01
N ALA A 37 3.39 -23.78 -5.21
CA ALA A 37 3.99 -22.73 -6.02
C ALA A 37 4.02 -21.38 -5.30
N PRO A 38 5.14 -20.64 -5.34
CA PRO A 38 5.26 -19.34 -4.69
C PRO A 38 4.39 -18.27 -5.37
N ILE A 39 4.05 -17.21 -4.62
CA ILE A 39 3.36 -16.03 -5.15
C ILE A 39 4.40 -14.99 -5.56
N LEU A 40 4.25 -14.42 -6.76
CA LEU A 40 5.00 -13.24 -7.19
C LEU A 40 4.20 -11.99 -6.77
N LEU A 41 4.76 -11.18 -5.88
CA LEU A 41 4.14 -9.95 -5.41
C LEU A 41 4.87 -8.74 -6.00
N PHE A 42 4.16 -7.93 -6.79
CA PHE A 42 4.58 -6.62 -7.23
C PHE A 42 3.96 -5.56 -6.34
N ASN A 43 4.76 -4.99 -5.46
CA ASN A 43 4.31 -3.93 -4.58
C ASN A 43 4.49 -2.57 -5.25
N GLU A 44 3.50 -1.67 -5.07
CA GLU A 44 3.50 -0.32 -5.64
C GLU A 44 3.78 -0.30 -7.16
N ALA A 45 3.06 -1.15 -7.89
CA ALA A 45 3.25 -1.29 -9.33
C ALA A 45 2.74 -0.10 -10.16
N ASP A 46 2.40 1.02 -9.53
CA ASP A 46 1.91 2.26 -10.15
C ASP A 46 2.82 2.73 -11.28
N ALA A 47 4.11 2.54 -11.07
CA ALA A 47 5.15 2.95 -12.00
C ALA A 47 5.03 2.30 -13.39
N VAL A 48 4.47 1.09 -13.48
CA VAL A 48 4.39 0.30 -14.71
C VAL A 48 2.96 -0.01 -15.13
N LEU A 49 1.98 0.13 -14.23
CA LEU A 49 0.57 -0.17 -14.52
C LEU A 49 -0.23 1.06 -15.01
N GLY A 50 0.32 2.27 -14.86
CA GLY A 50 -0.33 3.52 -15.25
C GLY A 50 -0.56 3.64 -16.76
N ARG A 51 -1.51 4.50 -17.16
CA ARG A 51 -1.76 4.79 -18.57
C ARG A 51 -0.50 5.31 -19.25
N ARG A 52 -0.29 4.86 -20.48
CA ARG A 52 0.80 5.32 -21.34
C ARG A 52 0.71 6.83 -21.54
N ARG A 53 1.82 7.52 -21.33
CA ARG A 53 1.91 8.94 -21.63
C ARG A 53 2.16 9.10 -23.12
N THR A 54 1.25 9.83 -23.78
CA THR A 54 1.35 10.17 -25.23
C THR A 54 2.02 11.51 -25.47
N THR A 55 2.70 12.07 -24.47
CA THR A 55 3.41 13.34 -24.61
C THR A 55 4.63 13.19 -25.53
N MET A 56 4.78 14.10 -26.46
CA MET A 56 5.77 14.06 -27.52
C MET A 56 7.22 13.96 -26.99
N GLY A 57 7.83 12.79 -27.12
CA GLY A 57 9.26 12.70 -27.43
C GLY A 57 10.26 12.69 -26.30
N GLY A 58 9.89 12.37 -25.06
CA GLY A 58 10.87 12.15 -23.99
C GLY A 58 11.42 10.71 -24.00
N SER A 59 12.75 10.57 -23.87
CA SER A 59 13.40 9.25 -23.79
C SER A 59 12.89 8.39 -22.62
N LEU A 60 12.40 9.02 -21.55
CA LEU A 60 11.79 8.38 -20.38
C LEU A 60 10.45 7.71 -20.73
N ASP A 61 9.60 8.35 -21.55
CA ASP A 61 8.31 7.81 -21.97
C ASP A 61 8.47 6.54 -22.83
N GLN A 62 9.53 6.47 -23.64
CA GLN A 62 9.83 5.29 -24.46
C GLN A 62 10.23 4.10 -23.59
N THR A 63 11.03 4.33 -22.55
CA THR A 63 11.45 3.26 -21.62
C THR A 63 10.29 2.74 -20.79
N GLU A 64 9.43 3.63 -20.27
CA GLU A 64 8.22 3.22 -19.54
C GLU A 64 7.30 2.38 -20.42
N ASN A 65 7.08 2.78 -21.67
CA ASN A 65 6.27 2.01 -22.62
C ASN A 65 6.91 0.66 -22.98
N ALA A 66 8.23 0.58 -23.09
CA ALA A 66 8.93 -0.67 -23.35
C ALA A 66 8.81 -1.64 -22.15
N MET A 67 9.00 -1.15 -20.93
CA MET A 67 8.78 -1.94 -19.71
C MET A 67 7.34 -2.45 -19.59
N GLN A 68 6.35 -1.61 -19.89
CA GLN A 68 4.95 -2.02 -19.92
C GLN A 68 4.68 -3.14 -20.93
N ASN A 69 5.24 -3.05 -22.14
CA ASN A 69 5.09 -4.09 -23.14
C ASN A 69 5.70 -5.43 -22.69
N ILE A 70 6.89 -5.40 -22.08
CA ILE A 70 7.53 -6.59 -21.53
C ILE A 70 6.67 -7.17 -20.42
N LEU A 71 6.20 -6.35 -19.47
CA LEU A 71 5.36 -6.79 -18.36
C LEU A 71 4.07 -7.45 -18.88
N LEU A 72 3.42 -6.87 -19.89
CA LEU A 72 2.23 -7.44 -20.50
C LEU A 72 2.50 -8.82 -21.12
N GLN A 73 3.65 -8.98 -21.81
CA GLN A 73 4.04 -10.27 -22.39
C GLN A 73 4.36 -11.31 -21.31
N GLU A 74 5.05 -10.90 -20.25
CA GLU A 74 5.39 -11.81 -19.17
C GLU A 74 4.16 -12.25 -18.36
N ILE A 75 3.19 -11.35 -18.15
CA ILE A 75 1.91 -11.70 -17.50
C ILE A 75 1.12 -12.70 -18.35
N GLU A 76 1.09 -12.54 -19.67
CA GLU A 76 0.41 -13.49 -20.58
C GLU A 76 1.01 -14.90 -20.57
N ARG A 77 2.32 -14.99 -20.32
CA ARG A 77 3.08 -16.24 -20.30
C ARG A 77 3.23 -16.83 -18.90
N LEU A 78 2.65 -16.17 -17.90
CA LEU A 78 2.84 -16.53 -16.52
C LEU A 78 2.09 -17.82 -16.20
N ASP A 79 2.82 -18.85 -15.82
CA ASP A 79 2.28 -20.08 -15.22
C ASP A 79 2.51 -19.99 -13.71
N GLY A 80 1.59 -19.31 -13.00
CA GLY A 80 1.74 -19.07 -11.58
C GLY A 80 0.80 -17.97 -11.06
N ILE A 81 1.04 -17.50 -9.85
CA ILE A 81 0.22 -16.50 -9.17
C ILE A 81 0.99 -15.17 -9.10
N LEU A 82 0.44 -14.13 -9.74
CA LEU A 82 0.91 -12.76 -9.61
C LEU A 82 -0.11 -11.92 -8.83
N ILE A 83 0.37 -11.23 -7.83
CA ILE A 83 -0.39 -10.20 -7.10
C ILE A 83 0.31 -8.87 -7.32
N ALA A 84 -0.42 -7.85 -7.76
CA ALA A 84 0.07 -6.49 -7.87
C ALA A 84 -0.74 -5.55 -6.99
N THR A 85 -0.05 -4.71 -6.21
CA THR A 85 -0.70 -3.62 -5.46
C THR A 85 -0.49 -2.31 -6.19
N THR A 86 -1.51 -1.46 -6.18
CA THR A 86 -1.46 -0.14 -6.84
C THR A 86 -2.37 0.86 -6.13
N ASN A 87 -1.96 2.11 -6.12
CA ASN A 87 -2.77 3.25 -5.71
C ASN A 87 -3.56 3.87 -6.89
N LEU A 88 -3.34 3.38 -8.12
CA LEU A 88 -4.02 3.85 -9.34
C LEU A 88 -5.45 3.31 -9.42
N THR A 89 -6.41 4.01 -8.83
CA THR A 89 -7.82 3.59 -8.83
C THR A 89 -8.54 3.86 -10.16
N GLN A 90 -8.10 4.84 -10.95
CA GLN A 90 -8.78 5.31 -12.16
C GLN A 90 -7.88 5.38 -13.41
N ASN A 91 -6.57 5.27 -13.25
CA ASN A 91 -5.58 5.47 -14.30
C ASN A 91 -4.82 4.19 -14.70
N LEU A 92 -5.40 3.03 -14.42
CA LEU A 92 -4.84 1.76 -14.87
C LEU A 92 -4.96 1.66 -16.41
N ASP A 93 -3.89 1.21 -17.07
CA ASP A 93 -3.94 0.96 -18.50
C ASP A 93 -4.88 -0.21 -18.81
N GLN A 94 -5.76 -0.06 -19.82
CA GLN A 94 -6.74 -1.07 -20.20
C GLN A 94 -6.13 -2.41 -20.57
N ALA A 95 -4.89 -2.40 -21.08
CA ALA A 95 -4.18 -3.63 -21.42
C ALA A 95 -3.90 -4.49 -20.18
N PHE A 96 -3.56 -3.85 -19.06
CA PHE A 96 -3.42 -4.53 -17.76
C PHE A 96 -4.76 -4.94 -17.19
N GLU A 97 -5.79 -4.09 -17.29
CA GLU A 97 -7.12 -4.42 -16.81
C GLU A 97 -7.67 -5.74 -17.35
N ARG A 98 -7.37 -6.06 -18.60
CA ARG A 98 -7.84 -7.30 -19.27
C ARG A 98 -7.05 -8.54 -18.85
N ARG A 99 -5.85 -8.38 -18.28
CA ARG A 99 -4.96 -9.49 -17.93
C ARG A 99 -5.06 -9.92 -16.48
N PHE A 100 -5.44 -9.00 -15.60
CA PHE A 100 -5.71 -9.35 -14.20
C PHE A 100 -7.10 -9.97 -14.06
N LEU A 101 -7.14 -11.24 -13.66
CA LEU A 101 -8.38 -12.00 -13.48
C LEU A 101 -9.23 -11.42 -12.34
N TYR A 102 -8.59 -11.05 -11.23
CA TYR A 102 -9.25 -10.47 -10.07
C TYR A 102 -8.77 -9.04 -9.84
N LYS A 103 -9.73 -8.13 -9.58
CA LYS A 103 -9.47 -6.74 -9.21
C LYS A 103 -10.16 -6.48 -7.89
N ILE A 104 -9.36 -6.39 -6.85
CA ILE A 104 -9.85 -6.22 -5.48
C ILE A 104 -9.59 -4.78 -5.06
N LYS A 105 -10.67 -4.03 -4.81
CA LYS A 105 -10.58 -2.67 -4.32
C LYS A 105 -10.65 -2.68 -2.80
N PHE A 106 -9.62 -2.16 -2.16
CA PHE A 106 -9.62 -1.89 -0.73
C PHE A 106 -10.26 -0.53 -0.49
N CYS A 107 -11.46 -0.53 0.07
CA CYS A 107 -12.17 0.68 0.48
C CYS A 107 -11.77 1.08 1.90
N ARG A 108 -12.13 2.30 2.31
CA ARG A 108 -12.02 2.69 3.72
C ARG A 108 -12.79 1.71 4.60
N PRO A 109 -12.27 1.37 5.78
CA PRO A 109 -12.91 0.41 6.67
C PRO A 109 -14.26 0.94 7.17
N THR A 110 -15.23 0.05 7.29
CA THR A 110 -16.52 0.35 7.92
C THR A 110 -16.34 0.58 9.43
N PHE A 111 -17.37 1.09 10.10
CA PHE A 111 -17.37 1.21 11.56
C PHE A 111 -16.96 -0.10 12.25
N GLU A 112 -17.56 -1.22 11.86
CA GLU A 112 -17.27 -2.53 12.45
C GLU A 112 -15.82 -2.97 12.20
N THR A 113 -15.31 -2.69 11.01
CA THR A 113 -13.92 -3.00 10.68
C THR A 113 -12.96 -2.13 11.49
N ARG A 114 -13.23 -0.83 11.63
CA ARG A 114 -12.40 0.05 12.47
C ARG A 114 -12.39 -0.41 13.93
N ARG A 115 -13.56 -0.78 14.45
CA ARG A 115 -13.67 -1.33 15.79
C ARG A 115 -12.80 -2.57 15.99
N ALA A 116 -12.84 -3.50 15.05
CA ALA A 116 -12.00 -4.70 15.09
C ALA A 116 -10.50 -4.35 15.02
N ILE A 117 -10.11 -3.38 14.18
CA ILE A 117 -8.71 -2.92 14.06
C ILE A 117 -8.25 -2.33 15.41
N TRP A 118 -9.02 -1.41 16.01
CA TRP A 118 -8.69 -0.83 17.31
C TRP A 118 -8.52 -1.89 18.41
N GLN A 119 -9.47 -2.82 18.50
CA GLN A 119 -9.42 -3.91 19.49
C GLN A 119 -8.21 -4.82 19.31
N THR A 120 -7.83 -5.10 18.04
CA THR A 120 -6.68 -5.95 17.74
C THR A 120 -5.37 -5.25 18.06
N MET A 121 -5.25 -3.98 17.71
CA MET A 121 -3.99 -3.24 17.82
C MET A 121 -3.74 -2.62 19.19
N LEU A 122 -4.80 -2.28 19.92
CA LEU A 122 -4.73 -1.74 21.28
C LEU A 122 -5.76 -2.43 22.20
N PRO A 123 -5.50 -3.68 22.63
CA PRO A 123 -6.42 -4.49 23.41
C PRO A 123 -6.75 -3.91 24.80
N SER A 124 -5.96 -2.95 25.29
CA SER A 124 -6.17 -2.28 26.58
C SER A 124 -7.35 -1.31 26.58
N LEU A 125 -7.85 -0.90 25.41
CA LEU A 125 -9.01 -0.02 25.31
C LEU A 125 -10.30 -0.74 25.73
N LYS A 126 -11.15 -0.03 26.48
CA LYS A 126 -12.50 -0.48 26.79
C LYS A 126 -13.36 -0.49 25.50
N ILE A 127 -14.32 -1.39 25.44
CA ILE A 127 -15.21 -1.52 24.26
C ILE A 127 -15.91 -0.20 23.95
N THR A 128 -16.33 0.56 24.96
CA THR A 128 -16.97 1.88 24.81
C THR A 128 -16.05 2.90 24.15
N GLU A 129 -14.78 2.91 24.51
CA GLU A 129 -13.75 3.81 23.96
C GLU A 129 -13.46 3.47 22.49
N VAL A 130 -13.36 2.17 22.18
CA VAL A 130 -13.19 1.67 20.82
C VAL A 130 -14.36 2.06 19.93
N GLU A 131 -15.60 1.94 20.42
CA GLU A 131 -16.80 2.33 19.68
C GLU A 131 -16.84 3.85 19.44
N GLU A 132 -16.46 4.64 20.43
CA GLU A 132 -16.42 6.09 20.33
C GLU A 132 -15.38 6.55 19.29
N LEU A 133 -14.13 6.07 19.38
CA LEU A 133 -13.07 6.35 18.40
C LEU A 133 -13.49 5.93 16.98
N SER A 134 -14.08 4.74 16.84
CA SER A 134 -14.52 4.22 15.54
C SER A 134 -15.67 4.99 14.94
N ARG A 135 -16.53 5.61 15.76
CA ARG A 135 -17.66 6.43 15.30
C ARG A 135 -17.22 7.84 14.94
N MET A 136 -16.35 8.44 15.74
CA MET A 136 -15.93 9.82 15.57
C MET A 136 -14.92 10.02 14.45
N PHE A 137 -14.05 9.03 14.21
CA PHE A 137 -12.93 9.16 13.27
C PHE A 137 -13.01 8.14 12.14
N ASP A 138 -13.16 8.66 10.91
CA ASP A 138 -13.14 7.83 9.69
C ASP A 138 -11.70 7.59 9.23
N LEU A 139 -10.98 6.76 9.98
CA LEU A 139 -9.58 6.43 9.75
C LEU A 139 -9.42 5.13 8.95
N SER A 140 -8.40 5.08 8.08
CA SER A 140 -7.93 3.84 7.47
C SER A 140 -7.16 2.98 8.50
N GLY A 141 -6.92 1.70 8.18
CA GLY A 141 -6.14 0.82 9.05
C GLY A 141 -4.73 1.36 9.32
N GLY A 142 -4.04 1.86 8.30
CA GLY A 142 -2.72 2.48 8.45
C GLY A 142 -2.75 3.77 9.28
N GLN A 143 -3.82 4.56 9.17
CA GLN A 143 -3.99 5.74 10.02
C GLN A 143 -4.20 5.37 11.49
N ILE A 144 -5.00 4.33 11.77
CA ILE A 144 -5.16 3.81 13.14
C ILE A 144 -3.80 3.32 13.67
N GLU A 145 -3.04 2.58 12.87
CA GLU A 145 -1.69 2.14 13.24
C GLU A 145 -0.77 3.32 13.57
N ASN A 146 -0.77 4.37 12.74
CA ASN A 146 0.02 5.57 13.00
C ASN A 146 -0.36 6.27 14.31
N VAL A 147 -1.66 6.37 14.61
CA VAL A 147 -2.15 6.92 15.87
C VAL A 147 -1.61 6.12 17.06
N ILE A 148 -1.71 4.79 16.98
CA ILE A 148 -1.24 3.90 18.07
C ILE A 148 0.28 3.98 18.21
N ARG A 149 1.04 4.04 17.11
CA ARG A 149 2.50 4.20 17.14
C ARG A 149 2.92 5.52 17.80
N LYS A 150 2.24 6.64 17.47
CA LYS A 150 2.47 7.94 18.10
C LYS A 150 2.19 7.88 19.60
N TYR A 151 1.04 7.34 19.99
CA TYR A 151 0.69 7.14 21.38
C TYR A 151 1.74 6.29 22.13
N THR A 152 2.15 5.17 21.55
CA THR A 152 3.15 4.28 22.18
C THR A 152 4.51 4.96 22.31
N ALA A 153 4.93 5.72 21.31
CA ALA A 153 6.18 6.47 21.36
C ALA A 153 6.14 7.50 22.49
N ASP A 154 5.11 8.34 22.56
CA ASP A 154 4.99 9.36 23.60
C ASP A 154 4.87 8.73 24.98
N TYR A 155 4.13 7.63 25.12
CA TYR A 155 4.05 6.87 26.38
C TYR A 155 5.44 6.41 26.85
N LEU A 156 6.28 5.89 25.95
CA LEU A 156 7.63 5.44 26.27
C LEU A 156 8.58 6.59 26.64
N PHE A 157 8.38 7.79 26.07
CA PHE A 157 9.23 8.95 26.34
C PHE A 157 8.79 9.76 27.55
N THR A 158 7.52 9.65 27.98
CA THR A 158 6.95 10.43 29.09
C THR A 158 6.77 9.62 30.36
N MET A 159 7.26 8.38 30.43
CA MET A 159 7.14 7.52 31.62
C MET A 159 7.76 8.17 32.85
N GLU A 160 6.96 8.92 33.60
CA GLU A 160 7.14 9.11 35.03
C GLU A 160 6.36 8.03 35.78
N PRO A 161 6.94 7.37 36.79
CA PRO A 161 6.37 6.16 37.40
C PRO A 161 5.05 6.34 38.14
N ASP A 162 4.59 7.58 38.41
CA ASP A 162 3.51 7.89 39.32
C ASP A 162 2.33 8.70 38.73
N ALA A 163 2.20 8.83 37.41
CA ALA A 163 1.06 9.54 36.84
C ALA A 163 -0.19 8.64 36.75
N GLU A 164 -1.30 9.11 37.26
CA GLU A 164 -2.63 8.50 37.07
C GLU A 164 -2.96 8.36 35.60
N GLN A 165 -2.86 7.12 35.04
CA GLN A 165 -2.74 6.81 33.61
C GLN A 165 -4.05 6.81 32.83
N ASP A 166 -5.23 6.77 33.47
CA ASP A 166 -6.49 6.45 32.77
C ASP A 166 -7.16 7.63 32.04
N ALA A 167 -7.07 8.84 32.56
CA ALA A 167 -7.70 10.01 31.92
C ALA A 167 -6.90 10.56 30.73
N SER A 168 -5.60 10.27 30.68
CA SER A 168 -4.66 10.75 29.66
C SER A 168 -4.69 9.92 28.37
N LEU A 169 -5.03 8.63 28.40
CA LEU A 169 -4.96 7.72 27.26
C LEU A 169 -5.93 8.13 26.14
N LEU A 170 -7.20 8.27 26.47
CA LEU A 170 -8.25 8.54 25.51
C LEU A 170 -8.07 9.95 24.88
N ASP A 171 -7.74 10.95 25.71
CA ASP A 171 -7.50 12.32 25.24
C ASP A 171 -6.33 12.40 24.24
N ASN A 172 -5.25 11.68 24.53
CA ASN A 172 -4.11 11.60 23.63
C ASN A 172 -4.49 10.91 22.29
N LEU A 173 -5.24 9.82 22.33
CA LEU A 173 -5.72 9.15 21.13
C LEU A 173 -6.63 10.06 20.29
N TYR A 174 -7.52 10.84 20.93
CA TYR A 174 -8.33 11.86 20.24
C TYR A 174 -7.47 12.89 19.53
N LEU A 175 -6.44 13.40 20.21
CA LEU A 175 -5.52 14.36 19.65
C LEU A 175 -4.82 13.78 18.41
N TYR A 176 -4.26 12.59 18.50
CA TYR A 176 -3.57 11.95 17.38
C TYR A 176 -4.51 11.60 16.22
N CYS A 177 -5.74 11.18 16.49
CA CYS A 177 -6.75 10.97 15.46
C CYS A 177 -7.05 12.26 14.67
N ARG A 178 -7.21 13.40 15.36
CA ARG A 178 -7.42 14.71 14.72
C ARG A 178 -6.23 15.14 13.87
N VAL A 179 -5.03 14.96 14.40
CA VAL A 179 -3.78 15.25 13.66
C VAL A 179 -3.71 14.41 12.38
N GLU A 180 -3.99 13.12 12.46
CA GLU A 180 -3.92 12.21 11.32
C GLU A 180 -4.93 12.58 10.22
N LEU A 181 -6.17 12.94 10.60
CA LEU A 181 -7.18 13.43 9.64
C LEU A 181 -6.79 14.78 9.01
N HIS A 182 -6.12 15.65 9.76
CA HIS A 182 -5.70 16.96 9.26
C HIS A 182 -4.60 16.83 8.22
N TYR A 183 -3.64 15.92 8.42
CA TYR A 183 -2.61 15.59 7.43
C TYR A 183 -3.22 15.04 6.14
N ASP A 184 -4.18 14.13 6.23
CA ASP A 184 -4.87 13.58 5.06
C ASP A 184 -5.59 14.69 4.25
N SER A 185 -6.29 15.59 4.91
CA SER A 185 -6.99 16.70 4.27
C SER A 185 -6.05 17.73 3.61
N ALA A 186 -4.89 18.01 4.21
CA ALA A 186 -3.89 18.91 3.68
C ALA A 186 -3.17 18.33 2.47
N THR A 187 -2.91 17.03 2.49
CA THR A 187 -2.29 16.29 1.37
C THR A 187 -3.22 16.24 0.17
N ARG A 188 -4.53 15.98 0.38
CA ARG A 188 -5.54 15.99 -0.69
C ARG A 188 -5.67 17.35 -1.37
N LYS A 189 -5.62 18.47 -0.62
CA LYS A 189 -5.65 19.82 -1.19
C LYS A 189 -4.43 20.15 -2.05
N ARG A 190 -3.26 19.56 -1.76
CA ARG A 190 -2.03 19.75 -2.55
C ARG A 190 -2.00 18.97 -3.85
N ILE A 191 -2.74 17.87 -3.94
CA ILE A 191 -2.78 16.97 -5.12
C ILE A 191 -3.92 17.35 -6.08
N GLY A 192 -4.77 18.34 -5.76
CA GLY A 192 -5.75 18.91 -6.71
C GLY A 192 -6.93 17.98 -7.01
N TYR A 193 -7.49 17.34 -5.98
CA TYR A 193 -8.78 16.65 -6.05
C TYR A 193 -9.87 17.47 -5.37
#